data_6ea63dc2273a890ca863ccb578e49a0b
#
_entry.id   6ea63dc2273a890ca863ccb578e49a0b
#
_cell.length_a   1.000
_cell.length_b   1.000
_cell.length_c   1.000
_cell.angle_alpha   90.00
_cell.angle_beta   90.00
_cell.angle_gamma   90.00
#
_symmetry.space_group_name_H-M   'P 1'
#
loop_
_entity.id
_entity.type
_entity.pdbx_description
1 polymer ?
#
loop_
_entity_poly.entity_id
_entity_poly.type
_entity_poly.pdbx_seq_one_letter_code
_entity_poly.pdbx_strand_id
1 'polypeptide(L)'
;MAMEQTYLMVKPDGVQRGLCGEIVSRFEKKGLKIVGMKMMTISKEVAENHYGEHKGKPFFTSLITYITSGPVLAMVLEGENAVSVCRGMMGKTNPADSAPGTIRGDYAMVTGMNIIHGSDSVESAKREISIFFKPEELVSYERTSDAWIYE
;
A
#
# COMPACT_ATOMS: atom_id res chain seq x y z
N MET A 1 19.36 13.33 2.57
CA MET A 1 17.97 12.98 2.28
C MET A 1 17.85 11.49 2.23
N ALA A 2 16.98 10.96 3.06
CA ALA A 2 16.82 9.53 3.17
C ALA A 2 15.84 9.01 2.13
N MET A 3 16.32 8.17 1.24
CA MET A 3 15.45 7.39 0.36
C MET A 3 14.86 6.25 1.18
N GLU A 4 13.54 6.13 1.13
CA GLU A 4 12.80 5.12 1.86
C GLU A 4 12.06 4.21 0.90
N GLN A 5 11.88 2.97 1.28
CA GLN A 5 10.96 2.06 0.62
C GLN A 5 9.74 1.87 1.52
N THR A 6 8.58 1.80 0.93
CA THR A 6 7.33 1.54 1.65
C THR A 6 6.53 0.45 0.96
N TYR A 7 5.75 -0.29 1.74
CA TYR A 7 4.86 -1.31 1.22
C TYR A 7 3.46 -0.74 1.08
N LEU A 8 2.86 -0.94 -0.09
CA LEU A 8 1.48 -0.56 -0.35
C LEU A 8 0.75 -1.75 -0.96
N MET A 9 -0.55 -1.77 -0.77
CA MET A 9 -1.36 -2.86 -1.30
C MET A 9 -2.74 -2.31 -1.65
N VAL A 10 -3.12 -2.48 -2.93
CA VAL A 10 -4.51 -2.25 -3.32
C VAL A 10 -5.26 -3.48 -2.85
N LYS A 11 -6.22 -3.28 -1.95
CA LYS A 11 -6.99 -4.35 -1.32
C LYS A 11 -8.00 -4.94 -2.28
N PRO A 12 -8.61 -6.08 -1.95
CA PRO A 12 -9.53 -6.75 -2.88
C PRO A 12 -10.65 -5.88 -3.43
N ASP A 13 -11.20 -4.98 -2.64
CA ASP A 13 -12.24 -4.05 -3.10
C ASP A 13 -11.72 -3.09 -4.17
N GLY A 14 -10.52 -2.55 -3.99
CA GLY A 14 -9.90 -1.68 -4.99
C GLY A 14 -9.62 -2.41 -6.30
N VAL A 15 -9.17 -3.65 -6.22
CA VAL A 15 -8.95 -4.49 -7.41
C VAL A 15 -10.27 -4.76 -8.12
N GLN A 16 -11.30 -5.21 -7.40
CA GLN A 16 -12.61 -5.51 -7.97
C GLN A 16 -13.29 -4.30 -8.58
N ARG A 17 -13.05 -3.12 -8.04
CA ARG A 17 -13.62 -1.87 -8.56
C ARG A 17 -12.81 -1.28 -9.74
N GLY A 18 -11.71 -1.94 -10.14
CA GLY A 18 -10.90 -1.49 -11.26
C GLY A 18 -10.10 -0.23 -10.97
N LEU A 19 -9.69 -0.02 -9.72
CA LEU A 19 -8.99 1.20 -9.29
C LEU A 19 -7.46 1.07 -9.29
N CYS A 20 -6.91 -0.11 -9.61
CA CYS A 20 -5.45 -0.30 -9.56
C CYS A 20 -4.70 0.69 -10.42
N GLY A 21 -5.11 0.89 -11.67
CA GLY A 21 -4.42 1.79 -12.60
C GLY A 21 -4.43 3.24 -12.12
N GLU A 22 -5.55 3.71 -11.61
CA GLU A 22 -5.67 5.06 -11.08
C GLU A 22 -4.78 5.27 -9.85
N ILE A 23 -4.77 4.30 -8.94
CA ILE A 23 -3.98 4.37 -7.71
C ILE A 23 -2.48 4.39 -8.05
N VAL A 24 -2.03 3.45 -8.88
CA VAL A 24 -0.62 3.39 -9.31
C VAL A 24 -0.23 4.69 -10.01
N SER A 25 -1.08 5.19 -10.89
CA SER A 25 -0.84 6.44 -11.62
C SER A 25 -0.60 7.62 -10.68
N ARG A 26 -1.39 7.72 -9.61
CA ARG A 26 -1.22 8.81 -8.63
C ARG A 26 0.16 8.78 -7.98
N PHE A 27 0.63 7.61 -7.57
CA PHE A 27 1.94 7.48 -6.95
C PHE A 27 3.08 7.76 -7.94
N GLU A 28 2.97 7.24 -9.16
CA GLU A 28 3.98 7.51 -10.19
C GLU A 28 4.04 9.00 -10.55
N LYS A 29 2.91 9.63 -10.70
CA LYS A 29 2.84 11.08 -11.02
C LYS A 29 3.42 11.94 -9.91
N LYS A 30 3.30 11.49 -8.67
CA LYS A 30 3.89 12.19 -7.54
C LYS A 30 5.41 12.14 -7.57
N GLY A 31 5.99 11.13 -8.22
CA GLY A 31 7.44 10.98 -8.35
C GLY A 31 7.99 9.75 -7.65
N LEU A 32 7.13 8.92 -7.07
CA LEU A 32 7.57 7.68 -6.42
C LEU A 32 7.96 6.64 -7.46
N LYS A 33 9.03 5.89 -7.16
CA LYS A 33 9.55 4.87 -8.06
C LYS A 33 9.00 3.50 -7.66
N ILE A 34 8.48 2.75 -8.64
CA ILE A 34 8.03 1.37 -8.40
C ILE A 34 9.26 0.48 -8.44
N VAL A 35 9.54 -0.21 -7.34
CA VAL A 35 10.67 -1.16 -7.25
C VAL A 35 10.21 -2.60 -7.12
N GLY A 36 8.95 -2.83 -6.83
CA GLY A 36 8.34 -4.16 -6.83
C GLY A 36 6.85 -4.06 -6.99
N MET A 37 6.25 -5.00 -7.71
CA MET A 37 4.81 -5.02 -7.94
C MET A 37 4.37 -6.40 -8.37
N LYS A 38 3.31 -6.91 -7.77
CA LYS A 38 2.73 -8.19 -8.20
C LYS A 38 1.28 -8.32 -7.78
N MET A 39 0.51 -9.01 -8.60
CA MET A 39 -0.83 -9.46 -8.20
C MET A 39 -0.68 -10.77 -7.44
N MET A 40 -1.42 -10.90 -6.35
CA MET A 40 -1.41 -12.13 -5.56
C MET A 40 -2.71 -12.29 -4.79
N THR A 41 -3.03 -13.53 -4.45
CA THR A 41 -4.08 -13.84 -3.48
C THR A 41 -3.38 -14.14 -2.16
N ILE A 42 -3.74 -13.42 -1.11
CA ILE A 42 -3.10 -13.58 0.19
C ILE A 42 -3.69 -14.81 0.88
N SER A 43 -2.82 -15.72 1.35
CA SER A 43 -3.27 -16.87 2.14
C SER A 43 -3.70 -16.41 3.53
N LYS A 44 -4.54 -17.20 4.18
CA LYS A 44 -4.97 -16.93 5.55
C LYS A 44 -3.76 -16.82 6.49
N GLU A 45 -2.77 -17.68 6.32
CA GLU A 45 -1.55 -17.69 7.13
C GLU A 45 -0.77 -16.39 6.99
N VAL A 46 -0.57 -15.92 5.76
CA VAL A 46 0.13 -14.65 5.49
C VAL A 46 -0.67 -13.48 6.03
N ALA A 47 -2.00 -13.49 5.86
CA ALA A 47 -2.87 -12.44 6.38
C ALA A 47 -2.80 -12.36 7.91
N GLU A 48 -2.82 -13.49 8.59
CA GLU A 48 -2.70 -13.55 10.04
C GLU A 48 -1.34 -13.03 10.52
N ASN A 49 -0.27 -13.31 9.79
CA ASN A 49 1.05 -12.78 10.10
C ASN A 49 1.09 -11.26 9.91
N HIS A 50 0.58 -10.78 8.79
CA HIS A 50 0.55 -9.34 8.47
C HIS A 50 -0.24 -8.53 9.52
N TYR A 51 -1.38 -9.04 9.94
CA TYR A 51 -2.25 -8.38 10.92
C TYR A 51 -2.07 -8.93 12.34
N GLY A 52 -0.93 -9.56 12.64
CA GLY A 52 -0.70 -10.24 13.92
C GLY A 52 -0.92 -9.37 15.16
N GLU A 53 -0.63 -8.07 15.08
CA GLU A 53 -0.85 -7.13 16.17
C GLU A 53 -2.33 -6.90 16.50
N HIS A 54 -3.23 -7.27 15.59
CA HIS A 54 -4.67 -7.16 15.80
C HIS A 54 -5.31 -8.46 16.29
N LYS A 55 -4.53 -9.52 16.43
CA LYS A 55 -5.02 -10.82 16.88
C LYS A 55 -5.69 -10.70 18.25
N GLY A 56 -6.88 -11.27 18.37
CA GLY A 56 -7.69 -11.18 19.59
C GLY A 56 -8.62 -9.98 19.64
N LYS A 57 -8.50 -9.02 18.72
CA LYS A 57 -9.45 -7.91 18.62
C LYS A 57 -10.73 -8.34 17.92
N PRO A 58 -11.89 -7.74 18.25
CA PRO A 58 -13.18 -8.16 17.66
C PRO A 58 -13.23 -8.14 16.15
N PHE A 59 -12.52 -7.21 15.51
CA PHE A 59 -12.53 -7.05 14.05
C PHE A 59 -11.53 -7.95 13.32
N PHE A 60 -10.71 -8.73 14.05
CA PHE A 60 -9.63 -9.51 13.42
C PHE A 60 -10.15 -10.51 12.38
N THR A 61 -11.17 -11.29 12.74
CA THR A 61 -11.74 -12.30 11.83
C THR A 61 -12.30 -11.68 10.56
N SER A 62 -13.04 -10.58 10.67
CA SER A 62 -13.60 -9.92 9.49
C SER A 62 -12.52 -9.29 8.62
N LEU A 63 -11.46 -8.78 9.23
CA LEU A 63 -10.30 -8.24 8.51
C LEU A 63 -9.60 -9.34 7.69
N ILE A 64 -9.37 -10.50 8.28
CA ILE A 64 -8.77 -11.64 7.60
C ILE A 64 -9.66 -12.12 6.46
N THR A 65 -10.97 -12.24 6.69
CA THR A 65 -11.93 -12.64 5.66
C THR A 65 -11.89 -11.67 4.48
N TYR A 66 -11.88 -10.38 4.76
CA TYR A 66 -11.84 -9.35 3.73
C TYR A 66 -10.56 -9.41 2.90
N ILE A 67 -9.40 -9.44 3.55
CA ILE A 67 -8.12 -9.35 2.82
C ILE A 67 -7.82 -10.63 2.01
N THR A 68 -8.41 -11.75 2.39
CA THR A 68 -8.25 -13.02 1.65
C THR A 68 -9.36 -13.28 0.64
N SER A 69 -10.32 -12.37 0.52
CA SER A 69 -11.52 -12.57 -0.32
C SER A 69 -11.29 -12.48 -1.82
N GLY A 70 -10.15 -11.96 -2.24
CA GLY A 70 -9.82 -11.81 -3.65
C GLY A 70 -8.37 -11.37 -3.83
N PRO A 71 -7.93 -11.19 -5.08
CA PRO A 71 -6.56 -10.77 -5.34
C PRO A 71 -6.30 -9.34 -4.88
N VAL A 72 -5.05 -9.08 -4.55
CA VAL A 72 -4.55 -7.75 -4.19
C VAL A 72 -3.43 -7.37 -5.15
N LEU A 73 -3.15 -6.07 -5.27
CA LEU A 73 -1.96 -5.59 -5.96
C LEU A 73 -0.97 -5.12 -4.89
N ALA A 74 0.07 -5.93 -4.69
CA ALA A 74 1.14 -5.62 -3.73
C ALA A 74 2.23 -4.83 -4.45
N MET A 75 2.75 -3.78 -3.81
CA MET A 75 3.81 -2.99 -4.41
C MET A 75 4.77 -2.43 -3.37
N VAL A 76 6.00 -2.20 -3.81
CA VAL A 76 7.02 -1.50 -3.04
C VAL A 76 7.38 -0.25 -3.82
N LEU A 77 7.22 0.89 -3.19
CA LEU A 77 7.55 2.20 -3.76
C LEU A 77 8.73 2.81 -3.02
N GLU A 78 9.56 3.54 -3.75
CA GLU A 78 10.76 4.18 -3.20
C GLU A 78 10.75 5.67 -3.50
N GLY A 79 11.15 6.47 -2.51
CA GLY A 79 11.26 7.90 -2.67
C GLY A 79 11.71 8.55 -1.36
N GLU A 80 11.98 9.86 -1.40
CA GLU A 80 12.24 10.61 -0.19
C GLU A 80 10.98 10.65 0.67
N ASN A 81 11.12 10.28 1.95
CA ASN A 81 9.99 10.25 2.88
C ASN A 81 8.81 9.42 2.37
N ALA A 82 9.09 8.33 1.66
CA ALA A 82 8.05 7.56 0.97
C ALA A 82 6.91 7.13 1.89
N VAL A 83 7.21 6.72 3.12
CA VAL A 83 6.17 6.29 4.08
C VAL A 83 5.17 7.41 4.33
N SER A 84 5.64 8.58 4.75
CA SER A 84 4.74 9.69 5.08
C SER A 84 4.05 10.27 3.85
N VAL A 85 4.75 10.34 2.72
CA VAL A 85 4.18 10.84 1.46
C VAL A 85 3.03 9.94 1.00
N CYS A 86 3.27 8.63 0.97
CA CYS A 86 2.22 7.67 0.57
C CYS A 86 1.03 7.69 1.53
N ARG A 87 1.27 7.76 2.83
CA ARG A 87 0.19 7.86 3.82
C ARG A 87 -0.66 9.11 3.61
N GLY A 88 0.00 10.25 3.34
CA GLY A 88 -0.72 11.50 3.03
C GLY A 88 -1.58 11.39 1.78
N MET A 89 -1.10 10.70 0.76
CA MET A 89 -1.85 10.48 -0.48
C MET A 89 -3.02 9.51 -0.30
N MET A 90 -2.88 8.55 0.59
CA MET A 90 -3.94 7.57 0.87
C MET A 90 -5.12 8.20 1.63
N GLY A 91 -4.84 9.12 2.53
CA GLY A 91 -5.83 9.65 3.44
C GLY A 91 -5.86 8.88 4.76
N LYS A 92 -6.82 9.24 5.61
CA LYS A 92 -6.96 8.62 6.93
C LYS A 92 -7.61 7.25 6.85
N THR A 93 -7.45 6.45 7.89
CA THR A 93 -8.01 5.10 7.95
C THR A 93 -9.52 5.10 7.73
N ASN A 94 -10.23 6.07 8.32
CA ASN A 94 -11.65 6.24 8.07
C ASN A 94 -11.85 7.16 6.86
N PRO A 95 -12.46 6.66 5.77
CA PRO A 95 -12.71 7.49 4.58
C PRO A 95 -13.51 8.75 4.85
N ALA A 96 -14.42 8.74 5.84
CA ALA A 96 -15.21 9.90 6.19
C ALA A 96 -14.34 11.07 6.68
N ASP A 97 -13.18 10.78 7.24
CA ASP A 97 -12.24 11.77 7.74
C ASP A 97 -11.15 12.12 6.73
N SER A 98 -11.21 11.51 5.54
CA SER A 98 -10.19 11.69 4.49
C SER A 98 -10.56 12.86 3.60
N ALA A 99 -9.61 13.76 3.37
CA ALA A 99 -9.82 14.93 2.54
C ALA A 99 -10.03 14.53 1.07
N PRO A 100 -10.87 15.29 0.34
CA PRO A 100 -10.93 15.15 -1.12
C PRO A 100 -9.54 15.31 -1.72
N GLY A 101 -9.25 14.54 -2.75
CA GLY A 101 -7.92 14.49 -3.37
C GLY A 101 -7.08 13.35 -2.85
N THR A 102 -7.36 12.82 -1.66
CA THR A 102 -6.73 11.59 -1.19
C THR A 102 -7.45 10.39 -1.82
N ILE A 103 -6.76 9.25 -1.86
CA ILE A 103 -7.34 8.04 -2.48
C ILE A 103 -8.62 7.63 -1.75
N ARG A 104 -8.59 7.58 -0.42
CA ARG A 104 -9.76 7.21 0.37
C ARG A 104 -10.84 8.28 0.34
N GLY A 105 -10.44 9.56 0.32
CA GLY A 105 -11.38 10.68 0.21
C GLY A 105 -12.15 10.67 -1.10
N ASP A 106 -11.49 10.28 -2.19
CA ASP A 106 -12.11 10.26 -3.51
C ASP A 106 -12.92 8.99 -3.78
N TYR A 107 -12.47 7.83 -3.26
CA TYR A 107 -13.01 6.54 -3.72
C TYR A 107 -13.61 5.66 -2.65
N ALA A 108 -13.29 5.86 -1.38
CA ALA A 108 -13.78 4.98 -0.32
C ALA A 108 -14.93 5.62 0.46
N MET A 109 -15.85 4.81 0.94
CA MET A 109 -17.01 5.26 1.71
C MET A 109 -16.94 4.86 3.17
N VAL A 110 -16.43 3.66 3.47
CA VAL A 110 -16.42 3.10 4.83
C VAL A 110 -15.08 2.49 5.18
N THR A 111 -14.75 2.47 6.46
CA THR A 111 -13.47 1.95 6.96
C THR A 111 -13.22 0.48 6.57
N GLY A 112 -14.26 -0.34 6.63
CA GLY A 112 -14.14 -1.77 6.31
C GLY A 112 -13.82 -2.07 4.84
N MET A 113 -14.02 -1.09 3.95
CA MET A 113 -13.74 -1.18 2.52
C MET A 113 -12.99 0.07 2.10
N ASN A 114 -11.76 0.23 2.62
CA ASN A 114 -11.00 1.47 2.43
C ASN A 114 -9.88 1.37 1.39
N ILE A 115 -9.98 0.38 0.50
CA ILE A 115 -9.30 0.30 -0.82
C ILE A 115 -7.81 -0.02 -0.74
N ILE A 116 -7.06 0.62 0.15
CA ILE A 116 -5.61 0.58 0.10
C ILE A 116 -5.00 0.46 1.49
N HIS A 117 -3.88 -0.24 1.57
CA HIS A 117 -3.02 -0.33 2.74
C HIS A 117 -1.68 0.33 2.41
N GLY A 118 -1.11 1.01 3.38
CA GLY A 118 0.26 1.52 3.31
C GLY A 118 0.91 1.43 4.67
N SER A 119 2.20 1.11 4.69
CA SER A 119 2.97 1.01 5.93
C SER A 119 2.93 2.33 6.70
N ASP A 120 2.85 2.26 8.02
CA ASP A 120 2.71 3.44 8.88
C ASP A 120 4.03 3.97 9.45
N SER A 121 5.11 3.23 9.23
CA SER A 121 6.46 3.62 9.67
C SER A 121 7.51 2.93 8.81
N VAL A 122 8.75 3.41 8.89
CA VAL A 122 9.87 2.77 8.20
C VAL A 122 10.06 1.33 8.71
N GLU A 123 9.90 1.11 10.02
CA GLU A 123 10.03 -0.22 10.61
C GLU A 123 8.93 -1.17 10.12
N SER A 124 7.68 -0.70 10.11
CA SER A 124 6.56 -1.47 9.56
C SER A 124 6.77 -1.77 8.08
N ALA A 125 7.29 -0.81 7.33
CA ALA A 125 7.57 -1.01 5.90
C ALA A 125 8.57 -2.15 5.69
N LYS A 126 9.67 -2.17 6.44
CA LYS A 126 10.67 -3.25 6.33
C LYS A 126 10.06 -4.61 6.63
N ARG A 127 9.27 -4.70 7.69
CA ARG A 127 8.59 -5.93 8.07
C ARG A 127 7.62 -6.39 6.98
N GLU A 128 6.79 -5.49 6.51
CA GLU A 128 5.75 -5.80 5.52
C GLU A 128 6.35 -6.18 4.17
N ILE A 129 7.38 -5.48 3.71
CA ILE A 129 8.08 -5.84 2.48
C ILE A 129 8.60 -7.28 2.59
N SER A 130 9.20 -7.64 3.73
CA SER A 130 9.75 -8.99 3.90
C SER A 130 8.69 -10.09 3.95
N ILE A 131 7.45 -9.76 4.36
CA ILE A 131 6.34 -10.70 4.35
C ILE A 131 5.88 -11.01 2.93
N PHE A 132 5.81 -10.00 2.07
CA PHE A 132 5.17 -10.11 0.76
C PHE A 132 6.14 -10.24 -0.41
N PHE A 133 7.39 -9.82 -0.25
CA PHE A 133 8.37 -9.82 -1.34
C PHE A 133 9.65 -10.54 -0.95
N LYS A 134 10.19 -11.29 -1.90
CA LYS A 134 11.54 -11.82 -1.79
C LYS A 134 12.52 -10.76 -2.30
N PRO A 135 13.78 -10.74 -1.81
CA PRO A 135 14.76 -9.76 -2.27
C PRO A 135 14.93 -9.70 -3.79
N GLU A 136 14.87 -10.85 -4.47
CA GLU A 136 15.00 -10.94 -5.94
C GLU A 136 13.79 -10.38 -6.69
N GLU A 137 12.67 -10.11 -6.00
CA GLU A 137 11.50 -9.49 -6.60
C GLU A 137 11.57 -7.98 -6.58
N LEU A 138 12.58 -7.40 -5.93
CA LEU A 138 12.79 -5.97 -5.88
C LEU A 138 13.88 -5.58 -6.87
N VAL A 139 13.61 -4.56 -7.69
CA VAL A 139 14.52 -4.15 -8.75
C VAL A 139 15.16 -2.81 -8.37
N SER A 140 16.49 -2.75 -8.42
CA SER A 140 17.23 -1.53 -8.21
C SER A 140 17.56 -0.91 -9.58
N TYR A 141 17.17 0.35 -9.79
CA TYR A 141 17.41 1.05 -11.05
C TYR A 141 17.31 2.55 -10.87
N GLU A 142 17.87 3.28 -11.83
CA GLU A 142 17.76 4.74 -11.89
C GLU A 142 16.80 5.13 -13.00
N ARG A 143 16.04 6.20 -12.77
CA ARG A 143 15.15 6.75 -13.80
C ARG A 143 15.81 7.96 -14.43
N THR A 144 15.62 8.15 -15.72
CA THR A 144 16.09 9.36 -16.42
C THR A 144 15.41 10.61 -15.87
N SER A 145 14.21 10.47 -15.28
CA SER A 145 13.45 11.59 -14.73
C SER A 145 13.87 11.98 -13.30
N ASP A 146 14.74 11.21 -12.64
CA ASP A 146 15.12 11.49 -11.25
C ASP A 146 15.70 12.90 -11.08
N ALA A 147 16.46 13.38 -12.06
CA ALA A 147 17.03 14.73 -12.03
C ALA A 147 15.98 15.85 -12.09
N TRP A 148 14.75 15.52 -12.47
CA TRP A 148 13.63 16.46 -12.55
C TRP A 148 12.64 16.32 -11.40
N ILE A 149 12.88 15.36 -10.52
CA ILE A 149 12.06 15.10 -9.33
C ILE A 149 12.77 15.55 -8.06
N TYR A 150 14.08 15.30 -7.99
CA TYR A 150 14.92 15.62 -6.85
C TYR A 150 16.03 16.59 -7.25
N GLU A 151 16.50 17.35 -6.28
CA GLU A 151 17.65 18.25 -6.49
C GLU A 151 18.96 17.51 -6.68
#